data_b1c680172bb06515fc29ab6220e0174a
#
_entry.id   b1c680172bb06515fc29ab6220e0174a
#
_cell.length_a   1.000
_cell.length_b   1.000
_cell.length_c   1.000
_cell.angle_alpha   90.00
_cell.angle_beta   90.00
_cell.angle_gamma   90.00
#
_symmetry.space_group_name_H-M   'P 1'
#
loop_
_entity.id
_entity.type
_entity.pdbx_description
1 polymer ?
#
loop_
_entity_poly.entity_id
_entity_poly.type
_entity_poly.pdbx_seq_one_letter_code
_entity_poly.pdbx_strand_id
1 'polypeptide(L)'
;MTSAPLPLPATDAIRGEQPAADLGGAVLRYRCADDVAPFARPVIERYRQYHAAGEPLDGLRTMVGFTMWRLRQSAPNEYWLTAADYASDDIVDVATDDLTFALWIEAAQTDTTERAGVRGDDLDLSSRVMFTKAALTVVDKGRADELVLERRTPADDTDSGWLVRTAERSFLRNKEVEIIAGVVAGTAPHLLPYLALPTGSVVRVADGRHLAMEVPGAAEPLQTLTTALGGVTLTAQAAAHLAPLVQGVLDEFAAQGTVAVGSRVESGYTPFVVEQGEGGTLRVVCADFSSPEDYRSGTTADLSVPLATQVLQAFTVKESGVPGEMTRADESVAIQAAALEDIVLGVASPLVMERVGHSAGREVLADGTRRSGWWITAPRARSEEEVAIRNIDAGELQASDPTFAKYYCLPHGTMLRFAVGELVDAHLVDDAKMAALADADPTRTMGDLLASGEASRRLPLADGS
;
A
#
# COMPACT_ATOMS: atom_id res chain seq x y z
N MET A 1 5.46 -6.74 -16.11
CA MET A 1 4.75 -6.63 -17.42
C MET A 1 3.44 -5.90 -17.17
N THR A 2 3.38 -4.62 -17.48
CA THR A 2 2.18 -3.79 -17.27
C THR A 2 1.33 -3.82 -18.52
N SER A 3 0.43 -4.77 -18.62
CA SER A 3 -0.61 -4.75 -19.64
C SER A 3 -1.65 -3.70 -19.24
N ALA A 4 -2.09 -2.89 -20.19
CA ALA A 4 -3.13 -1.89 -19.98
C ALA A 4 -4.44 -2.56 -19.48
N PRO A 5 -5.26 -1.88 -18.65
CA PRO A 5 -6.57 -2.39 -18.25
C PRO A 5 -7.48 -2.57 -19.46
N LEU A 6 -8.61 -3.27 -19.25
CA LEU A 6 -9.61 -3.48 -20.28
C LEU A 6 -10.03 -2.12 -20.91
N PRO A 7 -10.02 -2.01 -22.24
CA PRO A 7 -10.43 -0.79 -22.89
C PRO A 7 -11.90 -0.46 -22.58
N LEU A 8 -12.25 0.82 -22.63
CA LEU A 8 -13.65 1.25 -22.55
C LEU A 8 -14.48 0.55 -23.64
N PRO A 9 -15.74 0.16 -23.35
CA PRO A 9 -16.63 -0.42 -24.34
C PRO A 9 -16.76 0.53 -25.54
N ALA A 10 -16.68 -0.02 -26.73
CA ALA A 10 -16.91 0.77 -27.92
C ALA A 10 -18.34 1.35 -27.90
N THR A 11 -18.50 2.59 -28.34
CA THR A 11 -19.80 3.28 -28.40
C THR A 11 -20.78 2.59 -29.38
N ASP A 12 -20.25 1.84 -30.33
CA ASP A 12 -20.97 1.06 -31.33
C ASP A 12 -21.06 -0.45 -31.02
N ALA A 13 -20.67 -0.85 -29.79
CA ALA A 13 -20.79 -2.25 -29.36
C ALA A 13 -22.22 -2.74 -29.53
N ILE A 14 -22.38 -3.94 -30.11
CA ILE A 14 -23.70 -4.58 -30.28
C ILE A 14 -24.22 -4.90 -28.88
N ARG A 15 -25.33 -4.25 -28.52
CA ARG A 15 -26.00 -4.36 -27.22
C ARG A 15 -27.28 -5.17 -27.41
N GLY A 16 -27.17 -6.46 -27.20
CA GLY A 16 -28.29 -7.39 -27.34
C GLY A 16 -29.02 -7.67 -26.03
N GLU A 17 -30.28 -8.08 -26.14
CA GLU A 17 -30.95 -8.72 -25.00
C GLU A 17 -30.27 -10.05 -24.73
N GLN A 18 -29.82 -10.23 -23.50
CA GLN A 18 -29.17 -11.46 -23.06
C GLN A 18 -30.20 -12.55 -22.75
N PRO A 19 -29.81 -13.83 -22.77
CA PRO A 19 -30.68 -14.93 -22.36
C PRO A 19 -31.30 -14.64 -20.99
N ALA A 20 -32.62 -14.82 -20.90
CA ALA A 20 -33.34 -14.56 -19.66
C ALA A 20 -32.86 -15.48 -18.53
N ALA A 21 -32.64 -14.92 -17.34
CA ALA A 21 -32.26 -15.66 -16.16
C ALA A 21 -33.49 -16.06 -15.33
N ASP A 22 -33.55 -17.33 -14.88
CA ASP A 22 -34.58 -17.80 -13.96
C ASP A 22 -34.18 -17.47 -12.50
N LEU A 23 -35.08 -16.79 -11.77
CA LEU A 23 -34.92 -16.48 -10.37
C LEU A 23 -35.64 -17.50 -9.43
N GLY A 24 -36.12 -18.62 -9.96
CA GLY A 24 -36.91 -19.59 -9.22
C GLY A 24 -38.43 -19.36 -9.30
N GLY A 25 -38.92 -19.04 -10.52
CA GLY A 25 -40.32 -18.76 -10.81
C GLY A 25 -40.62 -17.34 -11.25
N ALA A 26 -39.60 -16.47 -11.26
CA ALA A 26 -39.63 -15.19 -11.93
C ALA A 26 -38.51 -15.11 -12.98
N VAL A 27 -38.71 -14.33 -14.03
CA VAL A 27 -37.80 -14.18 -15.16
C VAL A 27 -37.14 -12.81 -15.08
N LEU A 28 -35.81 -12.80 -15.12
CA LEU A 28 -35.00 -11.60 -15.19
C LEU A 28 -34.47 -11.41 -16.62
N ARG A 29 -34.70 -10.24 -17.20
CA ARG A 29 -34.17 -9.84 -18.49
C ARG A 29 -33.16 -8.70 -18.30
N TYR A 30 -32.15 -8.65 -19.16
CA TYR A 30 -31.16 -7.57 -19.18
C TYR A 30 -30.55 -7.41 -20.57
N ARG A 31 -29.93 -6.27 -20.81
CA ARG A 31 -29.29 -5.91 -22.08
C ARG A 31 -27.87 -5.43 -21.82
N CYS A 32 -26.90 -5.98 -22.53
CA CYS A 32 -25.52 -5.54 -22.50
C CYS A 32 -24.74 -6.04 -23.72
N ALA A 33 -23.49 -5.63 -23.87
CA ALA A 33 -22.56 -6.23 -24.79
C ALA A 33 -22.18 -7.66 -24.33
N ASP A 34 -21.94 -8.56 -25.29
CA ASP A 34 -21.73 -10.01 -25.01
C ASP A 34 -20.46 -10.28 -24.21
N ASP A 35 -19.41 -9.47 -24.40
CA ASP A 35 -18.11 -9.60 -23.72
C ASP A 35 -18.17 -9.31 -22.23
N VAL A 36 -19.13 -8.50 -21.78
CA VAL A 36 -19.33 -8.17 -20.36
C VAL A 36 -20.50 -8.93 -19.71
N ALA A 37 -21.30 -9.65 -20.48
CA ALA A 37 -22.46 -10.40 -19.98
C ALA A 37 -22.14 -11.37 -18.82
N PRO A 38 -20.99 -12.09 -18.78
CA PRO A 38 -20.64 -12.98 -17.67
C PRO A 38 -20.59 -12.28 -16.30
N PHE A 39 -20.29 -10.98 -16.26
CA PHE A 39 -20.20 -10.19 -15.03
C PHE A 39 -21.56 -9.85 -14.41
N ALA A 40 -22.67 -10.11 -15.11
CA ALA A 40 -24.02 -10.00 -14.55
C ALA A 40 -24.34 -11.12 -13.52
N ARG A 41 -23.59 -12.22 -13.51
CA ARG A 41 -23.88 -13.40 -12.68
C ARG A 41 -24.01 -13.10 -11.18
N PRO A 42 -23.11 -12.36 -10.53
CA PRO A 42 -23.23 -12.04 -9.10
C PRO A 42 -24.49 -11.24 -8.78
N VAL A 43 -24.88 -10.34 -9.67
CA VAL A 43 -26.09 -9.51 -9.54
C VAL A 43 -27.34 -10.39 -9.65
N ILE A 44 -27.40 -11.27 -10.66
CA ILE A 44 -28.50 -12.20 -10.86
C ILE A 44 -28.65 -13.11 -9.63
N GLU A 45 -27.54 -13.63 -9.09
CA GLU A 45 -27.56 -14.48 -7.92
C GLU A 45 -28.08 -13.75 -6.68
N ARG A 46 -27.71 -12.47 -6.50
CA ARG A 46 -28.22 -11.65 -5.41
C ARG A 46 -29.75 -11.50 -5.50
N TYR A 47 -30.30 -11.23 -6.67
CA TYR A 47 -31.75 -11.14 -6.86
C TYR A 47 -32.46 -12.47 -6.72
N ARG A 48 -31.82 -13.59 -7.08
CA ARG A 48 -32.33 -14.93 -6.80
C ARG A 48 -32.47 -15.21 -5.31
N GLN A 49 -31.51 -14.76 -4.49
CA GLN A 49 -31.57 -14.86 -3.03
C GLN A 49 -32.73 -14.03 -2.46
N TYR A 50 -32.94 -12.81 -2.94
CA TYR A 50 -34.09 -11.99 -2.51
C TYR A 50 -35.42 -12.61 -2.88
N HIS A 51 -35.54 -13.15 -4.10
CA HIS A 51 -36.74 -13.85 -4.52
C HIS A 51 -37.03 -15.09 -3.66
N ALA A 52 -36.03 -15.90 -3.39
CA ALA A 52 -36.15 -17.07 -2.53
C ALA A 52 -36.51 -16.71 -1.08
N ALA A 53 -36.10 -15.53 -0.60
CA ALA A 53 -36.49 -14.99 0.72
C ALA A 53 -37.93 -14.40 0.73
N GLY A 54 -38.62 -14.34 -0.43
CA GLY A 54 -39.95 -13.77 -0.55
C GLY A 54 -39.99 -12.25 -0.55
N GLU A 55 -38.86 -11.59 -0.82
CA GLU A 55 -38.81 -10.12 -0.90
C GLU A 55 -39.52 -9.62 -2.17
N PRO A 56 -40.25 -8.49 -2.08
CA PRO A 56 -40.85 -7.86 -3.25
C PRO A 56 -39.77 -7.35 -4.20
N LEU A 57 -39.74 -7.85 -5.44
CA LEU A 57 -38.66 -7.54 -6.37
C LEU A 57 -38.84 -6.21 -7.13
N ASP A 58 -40.07 -5.75 -7.37
CA ASP A 58 -40.30 -4.52 -8.14
C ASP A 58 -39.77 -3.29 -7.39
N GLY A 59 -38.90 -2.55 -8.05
CA GLY A 59 -38.24 -1.38 -7.49
C GLY A 59 -37.11 -1.71 -6.48
N LEU A 60 -36.84 -2.98 -6.20
CA LEU A 60 -35.77 -3.39 -5.28
C LEU A 60 -34.41 -2.91 -5.80
N ARG A 61 -33.69 -2.19 -4.94
CA ARG A 61 -32.33 -1.71 -5.20
C ARG A 61 -31.33 -2.53 -4.40
N THR A 62 -30.21 -2.84 -4.99
CA THR A 62 -29.09 -3.52 -4.32
C THR A 62 -27.74 -3.04 -4.85
N MET A 63 -26.76 -2.92 -3.96
CA MET A 63 -25.37 -2.74 -4.35
C MET A 63 -24.74 -4.11 -4.56
N VAL A 64 -24.14 -4.32 -5.70
CA VAL A 64 -23.26 -5.47 -5.98
C VAL A 64 -22.07 -4.92 -6.74
N GLY A 65 -20.87 -5.07 -6.16
CA GLY A 65 -19.68 -4.42 -6.66
C GLY A 65 -19.80 -2.88 -6.62
N PHE A 66 -19.30 -2.22 -7.63
CA PHE A 66 -19.30 -0.76 -7.74
C PHE A 66 -20.67 -0.14 -7.96
N THR A 67 -21.62 -0.90 -8.56
CA THR A 67 -22.84 -0.37 -9.17
C THR A 67 -24.08 -0.61 -8.31
N MET A 68 -24.98 0.36 -8.29
CA MET A 68 -26.35 0.19 -7.80
C MET A 68 -27.24 -0.40 -8.90
N TRP A 69 -27.81 -1.55 -8.59
CA TRP A 69 -28.72 -2.29 -9.46
C TRP A 69 -30.16 -2.13 -8.99
N ARG A 70 -31.10 -2.17 -9.95
CA ARG A 70 -32.53 -2.05 -9.66
C ARG A 70 -33.33 -2.98 -10.57
N LEU A 71 -34.39 -3.59 -10.01
CA LEU A 71 -35.39 -4.31 -10.80
C LEU A 71 -36.57 -3.41 -11.13
N ARG A 72 -37.06 -3.53 -12.34
CA ARG A 72 -38.30 -2.90 -12.84
C ARG A 72 -39.20 -3.99 -13.39
N GLN A 73 -40.39 -4.16 -12.81
CA GLN A 73 -41.37 -5.12 -13.31
C GLN A 73 -41.88 -4.70 -14.69
N SER A 74 -41.88 -5.62 -15.65
CA SER A 74 -42.41 -5.44 -17.00
C SER A 74 -43.72 -6.20 -17.23
N ALA A 75 -43.89 -7.33 -16.57
CA ALA A 75 -45.11 -8.15 -16.57
C ALA A 75 -45.16 -8.96 -15.25
N PRO A 76 -46.28 -9.65 -14.93
CA PRO A 76 -46.34 -10.54 -13.79
C PRO A 76 -45.18 -11.56 -13.82
N ASN A 77 -44.34 -11.55 -12.77
CA ASN A 77 -43.13 -12.37 -12.63
C ASN A 77 -42.06 -12.16 -13.73
N GLU A 78 -42.09 -11.04 -14.45
CA GLU A 78 -41.05 -10.65 -15.40
C GLU A 78 -40.46 -9.29 -14.99
N TYR A 79 -39.11 -9.22 -14.93
CA TYR A 79 -38.36 -8.06 -14.45
C TYR A 79 -37.26 -7.70 -15.44
N TRP A 80 -37.01 -6.42 -15.61
CA TRP A 80 -35.81 -5.89 -16.25
C TRP A 80 -34.79 -5.45 -15.18
N LEU A 81 -33.55 -5.90 -15.35
CA LEU A 81 -32.42 -5.40 -14.58
C LEU A 81 -31.99 -4.06 -15.18
N THR A 82 -31.83 -3.07 -14.32
CA THR A 82 -31.34 -1.74 -14.67
C THR A 82 -30.19 -1.37 -13.76
N ALA A 83 -29.28 -0.52 -14.22
CA ALA A 83 -28.15 0.01 -13.49
C ALA A 83 -28.22 1.54 -13.41
N ALA A 84 -27.37 2.14 -12.57
CA ALA A 84 -27.18 3.59 -12.54
C ALA A 84 -26.77 4.09 -13.93
N ASP A 85 -27.33 5.22 -14.36
CA ASP A 85 -26.93 5.86 -15.61
C ASP A 85 -25.80 6.86 -15.35
N TYR A 86 -24.59 6.45 -15.59
CA TYR A 86 -23.37 7.26 -15.38
C TYR A 86 -23.22 8.41 -16.38
N ALA A 87 -24.04 8.46 -17.41
CA ALA A 87 -24.10 9.61 -18.34
C ALA A 87 -25.06 10.70 -17.86
N SER A 88 -25.84 10.43 -16.81
CA SER A 88 -26.78 11.39 -16.21
C SER A 88 -26.10 12.24 -15.14
N ASP A 89 -26.53 13.50 -15.00
CA ASP A 89 -26.16 14.37 -13.88
C ASP A 89 -26.68 13.84 -12.53
N ASP A 90 -27.70 12.97 -12.56
CA ASP A 90 -28.29 12.32 -11.39
C ASP A 90 -28.14 10.80 -11.49
N ILE A 91 -26.91 10.33 -11.21
CA ILE A 91 -26.55 8.91 -11.27
C ILE A 91 -27.23 8.03 -10.22
N VAL A 92 -27.79 8.61 -9.15
CA VAL A 92 -28.43 7.84 -8.07
C VAL A 92 -29.88 7.50 -8.43
N ASP A 93 -30.61 8.42 -9.06
CA ASP A 93 -32.03 8.27 -9.32
C ASP A 93 -32.37 7.90 -10.76
N VAL A 94 -31.48 8.19 -11.71
CA VAL A 94 -31.65 7.80 -13.12
C VAL A 94 -31.02 6.41 -13.34
N ALA A 95 -31.78 5.54 -13.98
CA ALA A 95 -31.35 4.18 -14.30
C ALA A 95 -31.47 3.91 -15.80
N THR A 96 -30.51 3.16 -16.34
CA THR A 96 -30.50 2.69 -17.74
C THR A 96 -30.77 1.18 -17.80
N ASP A 97 -31.37 0.70 -18.90
CA ASP A 97 -31.51 -0.72 -19.21
C ASP A 97 -30.30 -1.28 -20.02
N ASP A 98 -29.40 -0.40 -20.44
CA ASP A 98 -28.13 -0.78 -21.04
C ASP A 98 -27.07 -0.95 -19.94
N LEU A 99 -26.75 -2.20 -19.61
CA LEU A 99 -25.84 -2.54 -18.52
C LEU A 99 -24.38 -2.60 -18.95
N THR A 100 -24.08 -2.33 -20.22
CA THR A 100 -22.72 -2.54 -20.78
C THR A 100 -21.64 -1.82 -19.98
N PHE A 101 -21.87 -0.54 -19.68
CA PHE A 101 -20.88 0.25 -18.96
C PHE A 101 -20.75 -0.18 -17.49
N ALA A 102 -21.87 -0.44 -16.82
CA ALA A 102 -21.87 -0.90 -15.42
C ALA A 102 -21.15 -2.25 -15.27
N LEU A 103 -21.41 -3.20 -16.16
CA LEU A 103 -20.73 -4.51 -16.17
C LEU A 103 -19.25 -4.41 -16.60
N TRP A 104 -18.93 -3.44 -17.47
CA TRP A 104 -17.55 -3.17 -17.83
C TRP A 104 -16.73 -2.68 -16.61
N ILE A 105 -17.30 -1.84 -15.74
CA ILE A 105 -16.61 -1.42 -14.51
C ILE A 105 -16.20 -2.65 -13.69
N GLU A 106 -17.13 -3.57 -13.44
CA GLU A 106 -16.87 -4.80 -12.70
C GLU A 106 -15.78 -5.66 -13.39
N ALA A 107 -15.88 -5.81 -14.71
CA ALA A 107 -14.91 -6.55 -15.50
C ALA A 107 -13.51 -5.92 -15.42
N ALA A 108 -13.42 -4.59 -15.58
CA ALA A 108 -12.16 -3.88 -15.59
C ALA A 108 -11.47 -3.84 -14.21
N GLN A 109 -12.26 -3.72 -13.14
CA GLN A 109 -11.75 -3.80 -11.77
C GLN A 109 -11.25 -5.20 -11.43
N THR A 110 -12.04 -6.24 -11.79
CA THR A 110 -11.65 -7.65 -11.62
C THR A 110 -10.36 -7.95 -12.38
N ASP A 111 -10.29 -7.59 -13.66
CA ASP A 111 -9.10 -7.80 -14.49
C ASP A 111 -7.86 -7.08 -13.92
N THR A 112 -8.03 -5.85 -13.39
CA THR A 112 -6.93 -5.07 -12.83
C THR A 112 -6.40 -5.70 -11.53
N THR A 113 -7.29 -6.13 -10.64
CA THR A 113 -6.91 -6.76 -9.36
C THR A 113 -6.33 -8.15 -9.56
N GLU A 114 -6.89 -8.96 -10.48
CA GLU A 114 -6.35 -10.29 -10.84
C GLU A 114 -4.93 -10.18 -11.44
N ARG A 115 -4.70 -9.22 -12.36
CA ARG A 115 -3.36 -8.97 -12.92
C ARG A 115 -2.37 -8.46 -11.89
N ALA A 116 -2.84 -7.69 -10.92
CA ALA A 116 -2.02 -7.25 -9.79
C ALA A 116 -1.77 -8.38 -8.78
N GLY A 117 -2.46 -9.52 -8.88
CA GLY A 117 -2.36 -10.63 -7.93
C GLY A 117 -2.88 -10.28 -6.53
N VAL A 118 -3.83 -9.34 -6.44
CA VAL A 118 -4.41 -8.89 -5.17
C VAL A 118 -5.90 -9.11 -5.12
N ARG A 119 -6.44 -9.15 -3.91
CA ARG A 119 -7.88 -9.06 -3.72
C ARG A 119 -8.31 -7.60 -3.85
N GLY A 120 -9.35 -7.35 -4.63
CA GLY A 120 -9.97 -6.03 -4.71
C GLY A 120 -10.70 -5.66 -3.42
N ASP A 121 -10.68 -4.39 -3.07
CA ASP A 121 -11.50 -3.85 -1.99
C ASP A 121 -12.88 -3.47 -2.53
N ASP A 122 -13.90 -3.64 -1.69
CA ASP A 122 -15.27 -3.26 -2.01
C ASP A 122 -15.38 -1.72 -2.01
N LEU A 123 -15.56 -1.17 -3.19
CA LEU A 123 -15.82 0.25 -3.41
C LEU A 123 -17.13 0.40 -4.18
N ASP A 124 -17.97 1.32 -3.76
CA ASP A 124 -19.25 1.59 -4.44
C ASP A 124 -19.30 3.00 -5.05
N LEU A 125 -20.35 3.23 -5.84
CA LEU A 125 -20.56 4.52 -6.54
C LEU A 125 -20.72 5.72 -5.61
N SER A 126 -21.08 5.51 -4.34
CA SER A 126 -21.29 6.57 -3.34
C SER A 126 -20.00 6.89 -2.57
N SER A 127 -18.96 6.07 -2.68
CA SER A 127 -17.68 6.27 -2.01
C SER A 127 -17.02 7.58 -2.47
N ARG A 128 -16.41 8.30 -1.52
CA ARG A 128 -15.74 9.56 -1.80
C ARG A 128 -14.34 9.33 -2.34
N VAL A 129 -14.01 10.04 -3.41
CA VAL A 129 -12.66 10.09 -4.01
C VAL A 129 -12.16 11.53 -3.90
N MET A 130 -10.96 11.72 -3.39
CA MET A 130 -10.33 13.02 -3.26
C MET A 130 -9.61 13.40 -4.54
N PHE A 131 -9.83 14.60 -5.03
CA PHE A 131 -9.10 15.16 -6.18
C PHE A 131 -8.41 16.45 -5.76
N THR A 132 -7.17 16.67 -6.21
CA THR A 132 -6.64 18.02 -6.19
C THR A 132 -7.33 18.87 -7.27
N LYS A 133 -7.51 20.18 -7.04
CA LYS A 133 -8.08 21.09 -8.05
C LYS A 133 -7.33 21.05 -9.39
N ALA A 134 -6.03 20.80 -9.35
CA ALA A 134 -5.22 20.66 -10.55
C ALA A 134 -5.63 19.40 -11.33
N ALA A 135 -5.77 18.25 -10.65
CA ALA A 135 -6.21 16.99 -11.27
C ALA A 135 -7.62 17.09 -11.86
N LEU A 136 -8.55 17.73 -11.14
CA LEU A 136 -9.88 18.02 -11.69
C LEU A 136 -9.83 18.82 -12.98
N THR A 137 -8.99 19.86 -13.01
CA THR A 137 -8.82 20.69 -14.23
C THR A 137 -8.25 19.86 -15.39
N VAL A 138 -7.38 18.88 -15.10
CA VAL A 138 -6.86 17.95 -16.13
C VAL A 138 -7.98 17.08 -16.68
N VAL A 139 -8.78 16.48 -15.79
CA VAL A 139 -9.91 15.63 -16.17
C VAL A 139 -10.96 16.41 -16.96
N ASP A 140 -11.45 17.54 -16.43
CA ASP A 140 -12.50 18.37 -17.04
C ASP A 140 -12.13 18.89 -18.43
N LYS A 141 -10.85 19.14 -18.66
CA LYS A 141 -10.36 19.67 -19.94
C LYS A 141 -9.84 18.59 -20.89
N GLY A 142 -9.92 17.31 -20.51
CA GLY A 142 -9.36 16.21 -21.29
C GLY A 142 -7.88 16.40 -21.63
N ARG A 143 -7.08 16.92 -20.68
CA ARG A 143 -5.66 17.16 -20.89
C ARG A 143 -4.87 15.88 -20.73
N ALA A 144 -3.74 15.79 -21.45
CA ALA A 144 -2.83 14.64 -21.43
C ALA A 144 -1.84 14.63 -20.25
N ASP A 145 -2.02 15.52 -19.25
CA ASP A 145 -1.12 15.60 -18.10
C ASP A 145 -1.15 14.29 -17.30
N GLU A 146 -0.03 13.94 -16.71
CA GLU A 146 0.10 12.76 -15.88
C GLU A 146 -0.69 12.95 -14.56
N LEU A 147 -1.57 11.99 -14.29
CA LEU A 147 -2.28 11.84 -13.02
C LEU A 147 -1.64 10.74 -12.18
N VAL A 148 -1.56 10.98 -10.89
CA VAL A 148 -1.14 9.99 -9.88
C VAL A 148 -2.33 9.74 -8.98
N LEU A 149 -2.74 8.49 -8.90
CA LEU A 149 -3.75 7.98 -7.99
C LEU A 149 -3.02 7.31 -6.83
N GLU A 150 -3.26 7.74 -5.61
CA GLU A 150 -2.69 7.16 -4.38
C GLU A 150 -3.83 6.70 -3.50
N ARG A 151 -3.83 5.43 -3.10
CA ARG A 151 -4.82 4.93 -2.16
C ARG A 151 -4.26 4.94 -0.75
N ARG A 152 -4.77 5.83 0.06
CA ARG A 152 -4.46 6.00 1.49
C ARG A 152 -5.41 5.16 2.35
N THR A 153 -5.10 5.04 3.62
CA THR A 153 -6.06 4.49 4.58
C THR A 153 -7.33 5.35 4.60
N PRO A 154 -8.52 4.77 4.38
CA PRO A 154 -9.78 5.51 4.45
C PRO A 154 -9.97 6.17 5.83
N ALA A 155 -10.49 7.40 5.84
CA ALA A 155 -10.76 8.12 7.08
C ALA A 155 -12.07 7.65 7.76
N ASP A 156 -13.02 7.15 6.98
CA ASP A 156 -14.32 6.59 7.43
C ASP A 156 -14.91 5.65 6.37
N ASP A 157 -16.05 5.03 6.67
CA ASP A 157 -16.73 4.03 5.81
C ASP A 157 -17.18 4.56 4.46
N THR A 158 -17.23 5.88 4.26
CA THR A 158 -17.60 6.51 2.99
C THR A 158 -16.40 7.03 2.19
N ASP A 159 -15.23 7.07 2.82
CA ASP A 159 -13.98 7.46 2.16
C ASP A 159 -13.38 6.25 1.43
N SER A 160 -13.12 6.39 0.15
CA SER A 160 -12.42 5.36 -0.62
C SER A 160 -10.93 5.26 -0.31
N GLY A 161 -10.37 6.27 0.37
CA GLY A 161 -8.94 6.46 0.54
C GLY A 161 -8.21 6.96 -0.72
N TRP A 162 -8.87 7.06 -1.87
CA TRP A 162 -8.22 7.50 -3.09
C TRP A 162 -8.00 9.01 -3.15
N LEU A 163 -6.76 9.42 -3.42
CA LEU A 163 -6.37 10.77 -3.81
C LEU A 163 -5.87 10.78 -5.25
N VAL A 164 -6.49 11.59 -6.09
CA VAL A 164 -6.07 11.85 -7.47
C VAL A 164 -5.40 13.21 -7.55
N ARG A 165 -4.14 13.25 -7.97
CA ARG A 165 -3.34 14.47 -8.12
C ARG A 165 -2.60 14.49 -9.45
N THR A 166 -2.08 15.63 -9.85
CA THR A 166 -1.13 15.73 -10.96
C THR A 166 0.26 15.28 -10.50
N ALA A 167 1.08 14.73 -11.41
CA ALA A 167 2.46 14.37 -11.11
C ALA A 167 3.30 15.58 -10.67
N GLU A 168 3.06 16.74 -11.29
CA GLU A 168 3.69 17.99 -10.87
C GLU A 168 3.10 18.49 -9.55
N ARG A 169 3.91 18.57 -8.52
CA ARG A 169 3.54 19.13 -7.22
C ARG A 169 3.56 20.66 -7.28
N SER A 170 2.38 21.28 -7.27
CA SER A 170 2.23 22.73 -7.10
C SER A 170 1.61 23.02 -5.75
N PHE A 171 2.39 23.51 -4.81
CA PHE A 171 1.95 23.90 -3.45
C PHE A 171 0.72 24.84 -3.42
N LEU A 172 0.52 25.62 -4.45
CA LEU A 172 -0.58 26.60 -4.53
C LEU A 172 -1.89 26.02 -5.11
N ARG A 173 -1.88 24.80 -5.66
CA ARG A 173 -3.03 24.19 -6.33
C ARG A 173 -3.54 22.91 -5.67
N ASN A 174 -3.04 22.57 -4.50
CA ASN A 174 -3.32 21.31 -3.80
C ASN A 174 -4.56 21.35 -2.90
N LYS A 175 -5.51 22.27 -3.16
CA LYS A 175 -6.80 22.18 -2.46
C LYS A 175 -7.52 20.93 -2.93
N GLU A 176 -7.76 20.01 -2.01
CA GLU A 176 -8.51 18.79 -2.24
C GLU A 176 -10.01 19.08 -2.33
N VAL A 177 -10.68 18.34 -3.19
CA VAL A 177 -12.12 18.41 -3.44
C VAL A 177 -12.66 16.98 -3.42
N GLU A 178 -13.70 16.75 -2.66
CA GLU A 178 -14.38 15.46 -2.61
C GLU A 178 -15.30 15.30 -3.82
N ILE A 179 -15.26 14.13 -4.45
CA ILE A 179 -16.15 13.73 -5.53
C ILE A 179 -16.61 12.31 -5.26
N ILE A 180 -17.87 12.00 -5.46
CA ILE A 180 -18.33 10.60 -5.37
C ILE A 180 -17.82 9.79 -6.58
N ALA A 181 -17.50 8.53 -6.35
CA ALA A 181 -16.93 7.65 -7.36
C ALA A 181 -17.84 7.48 -8.58
N GLY A 182 -19.14 7.57 -8.41
CA GLY A 182 -20.09 7.59 -9.52
C GLY A 182 -19.90 8.77 -10.47
N VAL A 183 -19.55 9.97 -9.97
CA VAL A 183 -19.22 11.12 -10.83
C VAL A 183 -17.90 10.88 -11.58
N VAL A 184 -16.92 10.23 -10.93
CA VAL A 184 -15.68 9.80 -11.61
C VAL A 184 -16.01 8.88 -12.79
N ALA A 185 -17.02 7.99 -12.63
CA ALA A 185 -17.46 7.11 -13.70
C ALA A 185 -17.96 7.88 -14.94
N GLY A 186 -18.66 8.98 -14.75
CA GLY A 186 -19.13 9.83 -15.85
C GLY A 186 -18.05 10.73 -16.44
N THR A 187 -17.08 11.19 -15.64
CA THR A 187 -16.11 12.23 -16.06
C THR A 187 -14.72 11.69 -16.42
N ALA A 188 -14.28 10.64 -15.74
CA ALA A 188 -12.95 10.04 -15.90
C ALA A 188 -13.01 8.50 -15.86
N PRO A 189 -13.77 7.83 -16.74
CA PRO A 189 -14.01 6.39 -16.66
C PRO A 189 -12.73 5.55 -16.76
N HIS A 190 -11.68 6.07 -17.39
CA HIS A 190 -10.38 5.43 -17.49
C HIS A 190 -9.66 5.24 -16.13
N LEU A 191 -10.11 5.91 -15.05
CA LEU A 191 -9.58 5.74 -13.70
C LEU A 191 -10.27 4.60 -12.93
N LEU A 192 -11.50 4.21 -13.32
CA LEU A 192 -12.32 3.23 -12.59
C LEU A 192 -11.64 1.86 -12.40
N PRO A 193 -10.91 1.31 -13.39
CA PRO A 193 -10.24 0.02 -13.22
C PRO A 193 -9.33 -0.07 -12.01
N TYR A 194 -8.77 1.07 -11.57
CA TYR A 194 -7.81 1.12 -10.48
C TYR A 194 -8.45 1.30 -9.11
N LEU A 195 -9.71 1.76 -9.04
CA LEU A 195 -10.32 2.12 -7.77
C LEU A 195 -10.55 0.93 -6.82
N ALA A 196 -10.59 -0.30 -7.34
CA ALA A 196 -10.68 -1.53 -6.52
C ALA A 196 -9.33 -2.01 -5.97
N LEU A 197 -8.20 -1.39 -6.34
CA LEU A 197 -6.89 -1.80 -5.82
C LEU A 197 -6.79 -1.51 -4.31
N PRO A 198 -6.04 -2.32 -3.54
CA PRO A 198 -5.97 -2.19 -2.08
C PRO A 198 -5.27 -0.90 -1.62
N THR A 199 -5.47 -0.55 -0.34
CA THR A 199 -4.79 0.56 0.33
C THR A 199 -3.27 0.49 0.16
N GLY A 200 -2.63 1.63 -0.08
CA GLY A 200 -1.21 1.74 -0.39
C GLY A 200 -0.86 1.64 -1.89
N SER A 201 -1.86 1.38 -2.75
CA SER A 201 -1.62 1.37 -4.20
C SER A 201 -1.31 2.77 -4.75
N VAL A 202 -0.36 2.83 -5.68
CA VAL A 202 -0.02 4.03 -6.45
C VAL A 202 -0.11 3.72 -7.93
N VAL A 203 -0.91 4.48 -8.67
CA VAL A 203 -1.09 4.32 -10.12
C VAL A 203 -0.77 5.61 -10.84
N ARG A 204 -0.03 5.54 -11.95
CA ARG A 204 0.27 6.66 -12.83
C ARG A 204 -0.42 6.48 -14.16
N VAL A 205 -1.14 7.49 -14.58
CA VAL A 205 -1.93 7.50 -15.83
C VAL A 205 -1.67 8.80 -16.58
N ALA A 206 -1.43 8.74 -17.88
CA ALA A 206 -1.38 9.93 -18.74
C ALA A 206 -2.14 9.68 -20.03
N ASP A 207 -2.92 10.65 -20.49
CA ASP A 207 -3.73 10.55 -21.70
C ASP A 207 -4.63 9.29 -21.71
N GLY A 208 -5.22 8.96 -20.54
CA GLY A 208 -6.02 7.75 -20.35
C GLY A 208 -5.22 6.43 -20.45
N ARG A 209 -3.89 6.49 -20.53
CA ARG A 209 -3.01 5.32 -20.63
C ARG A 209 -2.34 5.03 -19.32
N HIS A 210 -2.30 3.76 -18.97
CA HIS A 210 -1.53 3.26 -17.85
C HIS A 210 -0.02 3.46 -18.10
N LEU A 211 0.67 4.10 -17.15
CA LEU A 211 2.12 4.29 -17.18
C LEU A 211 2.85 3.36 -16.20
N ALA A 212 2.38 3.32 -14.95
CA ALA A 212 2.96 2.51 -13.89
C ALA A 212 1.91 2.19 -12.82
N MET A 213 2.11 1.09 -12.11
CA MET A 213 1.28 0.67 -10.99
C MET A 213 2.15 -0.03 -9.96
N GLU A 214 2.05 0.46 -8.74
CA GLU A 214 2.64 -0.14 -7.55
C GLU A 214 1.48 -0.56 -6.64
N VAL A 215 1.38 -1.85 -6.32
CA VAL A 215 0.29 -2.39 -5.51
C VAL A 215 0.89 -3.15 -4.34
N PRO A 216 0.62 -2.74 -3.11
CA PRO A 216 1.05 -3.49 -1.93
C PRO A 216 0.44 -4.89 -1.95
N GLY A 217 1.23 -5.88 -1.62
CA GLY A 217 0.78 -7.27 -1.63
C GLY A 217 0.49 -7.84 -3.03
N ALA A 218 0.78 -7.09 -4.12
CA ALA A 218 0.90 -7.69 -5.43
C ALA A 218 1.97 -8.77 -5.34
N ALA A 219 1.51 -9.99 -5.15
CA ALA A 219 2.40 -11.12 -5.01
C ALA A 219 3.09 -11.33 -6.36
N GLU A 220 4.29 -10.75 -6.51
CA GLU A 220 5.21 -11.28 -7.49
C GLU A 220 5.27 -12.78 -7.24
N PRO A 221 5.11 -13.64 -8.26
CA PRO A 221 5.08 -15.07 -8.02
C PRO A 221 6.34 -15.48 -7.27
N LEU A 222 6.14 -16.09 -6.10
CA LEU A 222 7.26 -16.54 -5.28
C LEU A 222 8.04 -17.59 -6.05
N GLN A 223 9.32 -17.37 -6.19
CA GLN A 223 10.26 -18.35 -6.70
C GLN A 223 10.79 -19.19 -5.53
N THR A 224 10.69 -20.52 -5.64
CA THR A 224 11.30 -21.43 -4.69
C THR A 224 12.70 -21.79 -5.18
N LEU A 225 13.71 -21.51 -4.38
CA LEU A 225 15.07 -21.99 -4.55
C LEU A 225 15.32 -23.16 -3.60
N THR A 226 16.14 -24.09 -4.06
CA THR A 226 16.46 -25.29 -3.29
C THR A 226 17.98 -25.53 -3.29
N THR A 227 18.51 -25.99 -2.16
CA THR A 227 19.87 -26.50 -2.06
C THR A 227 19.91 -27.82 -1.31
N ALA A 228 20.79 -28.73 -1.71
CA ALA A 228 20.98 -30.03 -1.07
C ALA A 228 22.15 -29.94 -0.08
N LEU A 229 21.90 -30.22 1.19
CA LEU A 229 22.88 -30.12 2.29
C LEU A 229 22.86 -31.40 3.12
N GLY A 230 23.94 -32.17 3.05
CA GLY A 230 24.10 -33.37 3.91
C GLY A 230 22.98 -34.41 3.80
N GLY A 231 22.32 -34.54 2.64
CA GLY A 231 21.21 -35.46 2.42
C GLY A 231 19.83 -34.88 2.74
N VAL A 232 19.75 -33.62 3.13
CA VAL A 232 18.50 -32.88 3.35
C VAL A 232 18.33 -31.81 2.26
N THR A 233 17.11 -31.59 1.81
CA THR A 233 16.78 -30.48 0.90
C THR A 233 16.33 -29.28 1.72
N LEU A 234 17.03 -28.16 1.59
CA LEU A 234 16.64 -26.88 2.14
C LEU A 234 15.96 -26.03 1.05
N THR A 235 14.82 -25.44 1.37
CA THR A 235 14.03 -24.58 0.45
C THR A 235 13.90 -23.18 1.02
N ALA A 236 13.87 -22.16 0.14
CA ALA A 236 13.58 -20.79 0.49
C ALA A 236 12.74 -20.14 -0.63
N GLN A 237 11.85 -19.22 -0.27
CA GLN A 237 10.93 -18.57 -1.20
C GLN A 237 11.02 -17.06 -1.09
N ALA A 238 11.03 -16.37 -2.22
CA ALA A 238 10.85 -14.92 -2.31
C ALA A 238 10.38 -14.52 -3.72
N ALA A 239 10.02 -13.25 -3.89
CA ALA A 239 9.75 -12.65 -5.18
C ALA A 239 10.92 -12.90 -6.16
N ALA A 240 10.61 -13.17 -7.43
CA ALA A 240 11.58 -13.68 -8.40
C ALA A 240 12.82 -12.77 -8.59
N HIS A 241 12.64 -11.45 -8.51
CA HIS A 241 13.75 -10.49 -8.63
C HIS A 241 14.75 -10.55 -7.46
N LEU A 242 14.35 -11.14 -6.31
CA LEU A 242 15.19 -11.32 -5.11
C LEU A 242 15.93 -12.65 -5.08
N ALA A 243 15.78 -13.50 -6.10
CA ALA A 243 16.41 -14.82 -6.17
C ALA A 243 17.92 -14.84 -5.87
N PRO A 244 18.74 -13.87 -6.33
CA PRO A 244 20.16 -13.83 -5.96
C PRO A 244 20.41 -13.65 -4.46
N LEU A 245 19.56 -12.91 -3.75
CA LEU A 245 19.67 -12.72 -2.29
C LEU A 245 19.21 -13.97 -1.55
N VAL A 246 18.14 -14.63 -2.02
CA VAL A 246 17.71 -15.94 -1.49
C VAL A 246 18.85 -16.95 -1.60
N GLN A 247 19.55 -16.99 -2.76
CA GLN A 247 20.70 -17.87 -2.92
C GLN A 247 21.81 -17.56 -1.90
N GLY A 248 22.08 -16.27 -1.64
CA GLY A 248 23.04 -15.85 -0.60
C GLY A 248 22.66 -16.39 0.78
N VAL A 249 21.41 -16.33 1.18
CA VAL A 249 20.91 -16.91 2.45
C VAL A 249 21.12 -18.43 2.49
N LEU A 250 20.80 -19.13 1.40
CA LEU A 250 21.02 -20.58 1.29
C LEU A 250 22.51 -20.96 1.38
N ASP A 251 23.40 -20.16 0.77
CA ASP A 251 24.84 -20.36 0.80
C ASP A 251 25.40 -20.14 2.21
N GLU A 252 24.87 -19.19 2.98
CA GLU A 252 25.23 -18.99 4.38
C GLU A 252 24.83 -20.19 5.26
N PHE A 253 23.65 -20.78 5.05
CA PHE A 253 23.27 -22.03 5.69
C PHE A 253 24.21 -23.17 5.28
N ALA A 254 24.57 -23.26 4.00
CA ALA A 254 25.48 -24.27 3.50
C ALA A 254 26.88 -24.17 4.15
N ALA A 255 27.35 -22.96 4.41
CA ALA A 255 28.62 -22.70 5.05
C ALA A 255 28.67 -23.21 6.52
N GLN A 256 27.53 -23.39 7.20
CA GLN A 256 27.45 -23.97 8.53
C GLN A 256 27.74 -25.47 8.55
N GLY A 257 27.69 -26.15 7.40
CA GLY A 257 27.98 -27.58 7.24
C GLY A 257 26.84 -28.50 7.65
N THR A 258 26.22 -28.29 8.81
CA THR A 258 25.08 -29.08 9.29
C THR A 258 23.89 -28.16 9.52
N VAL A 259 22.77 -28.47 8.83
CA VAL A 259 21.53 -27.69 8.94
C VAL A 259 20.43 -28.58 9.48
N ALA A 260 19.72 -28.10 10.49
CA ALA A 260 18.61 -28.77 11.14
C ALA A 260 17.51 -27.75 11.49
N VAL A 261 16.35 -28.24 11.90
CA VAL A 261 15.29 -27.37 12.46
C VAL A 261 15.86 -26.55 13.60
N GLY A 262 15.63 -25.24 13.57
CA GLY A 262 16.19 -24.27 14.52
C GLY A 262 17.56 -23.71 14.15
N SER A 263 18.23 -24.22 13.08
CA SER A 263 19.43 -23.55 12.55
C SER A 263 19.10 -22.11 12.17
N ARG A 264 20.02 -21.16 12.47
CA ARG A 264 19.79 -19.73 12.29
C ARG A 264 20.97 -19.08 11.56
N VAL A 265 20.66 -18.17 10.66
CA VAL A 265 21.59 -17.30 9.94
C VAL A 265 21.23 -15.86 10.22
N GLU A 266 22.23 -15.06 10.57
CA GLU A 266 22.11 -13.63 10.85
C GLU A 266 22.53 -12.84 9.62
N SER A 267 21.70 -12.86 8.57
CA SER A 267 22.03 -12.22 7.31
C SER A 267 21.17 -10.97 7.08
N GLY A 268 21.83 -9.82 7.14
CA GLY A 268 21.17 -8.53 6.84
C GLY A 268 20.20 -8.06 7.94
N TYR A 269 19.00 -7.63 7.52
CA TYR A 269 18.05 -6.93 8.36
C TYR A 269 17.36 -7.83 9.42
N THR A 270 17.06 -9.07 9.08
CA THR A 270 16.40 -10.03 10.01
C THR A 270 17.11 -11.37 10.01
N PRO A 271 17.04 -12.12 11.12
CA PRO A 271 17.50 -13.50 11.12
C PRO A 271 16.60 -14.39 10.27
N PHE A 272 17.22 -15.36 9.62
CA PHE A 272 16.54 -16.46 8.94
C PHE A 272 16.69 -17.72 9.75
N VAL A 273 15.61 -18.50 9.89
CA VAL A 273 15.56 -19.72 10.71
C VAL A 273 15.09 -20.89 9.85
N VAL A 274 15.52 -22.08 10.18
CA VAL A 274 15.10 -23.29 9.50
C VAL A 274 13.96 -23.95 10.26
N GLU A 275 12.87 -24.24 9.57
CA GLU A 275 11.73 -25.03 10.06
C GLU A 275 11.55 -26.32 9.28
N GLN A 276 10.69 -27.20 9.80
CA GLN A 276 10.26 -28.39 9.08
C GLN A 276 9.37 -28.00 7.89
N GLY A 277 9.76 -28.41 6.70
CA GLY A 277 8.96 -28.28 5.48
C GLY A 277 8.13 -29.52 5.18
N GLU A 278 7.45 -29.51 4.07
CA GLU A 278 6.65 -30.64 3.59
C GLU A 278 7.53 -31.77 3.02
N GLY A 279 7.05 -33.01 3.11
CA GLY A 279 7.72 -34.17 2.49
C GLY A 279 9.12 -34.48 3.04
N GLY A 280 9.44 -34.05 4.28
CA GLY A 280 10.76 -34.28 4.90
C GLY A 280 11.82 -33.27 4.46
N THR A 281 11.44 -32.20 3.76
CA THR A 281 12.33 -31.06 3.44
C THR A 281 12.49 -30.14 4.66
N LEU A 282 13.48 -29.27 4.60
CA LEU A 282 13.60 -28.12 5.50
C LEU A 282 13.26 -26.84 4.71
N ARG A 283 12.66 -25.86 5.38
CA ARG A 283 12.37 -24.56 4.78
C ARG A 283 12.98 -23.42 5.61
N VAL A 284 13.43 -22.40 4.93
CA VAL A 284 13.86 -21.15 5.54
C VAL A 284 12.66 -20.27 5.79
N VAL A 285 12.57 -19.70 6.97
CA VAL A 285 11.52 -18.75 7.37
C VAL A 285 12.15 -17.51 8.01
N CYS A 286 11.40 -16.42 8.07
CA CYS A 286 11.74 -15.22 8.83
C CYS A 286 10.52 -14.74 9.62
N ALA A 287 10.67 -13.68 10.42
CA ALA A 287 9.54 -13.01 11.06
C ALA A 287 8.50 -12.57 10.01
N ASP A 288 7.24 -12.61 10.36
CA ASP A 288 6.14 -12.19 9.48
C ASP A 288 5.87 -10.69 9.65
N PHE A 289 6.18 -9.91 8.61
CA PHE A 289 6.01 -8.45 8.59
C PHE A 289 4.62 -8.00 8.10
N SER A 290 3.64 -8.89 8.00
CA SER A 290 2.30 -8.56 7.49
C SER A 290 1.51 -7.67 8.48
N SER A 291 1.75 -7.81 9.78
CA SER A 291 1.24 -6.95 10.83
C SER A 291 2.17 -6.91 12.04
N PRO A 292 2.05 -5.91 12.95
CA PRO A 292 2.79 -5.90 14.21
C PRO A 292 2.55 -7.14 15.10
N GLU A 293 1.34 -7.70 15.06
CA GLU A 293 0.99 -8.91 15.81
C GLU A 293 1.67 -10.14 15.21
N ASP A 294 1.65 -10.27 13.89
CA ASP A 294 2.31 -11.37 13.17
C ASP A 294 3.82 -11.29 13.33
N TYR A 295 4.41 -10.09 13.30
CA TYR A 295 5.83 -9.90 13.56
C TYR A 295 6.27 -10.44 14.92
N ARG A 296 5.47 -10.25 15.97
CA ARG A 296 5.79 -10.70 17.32
C ARG A 296 5.66 -12.22 17.53
N SER A 297 4.80 -12.87 16.77
CA SER A 297 4.40 -14.26 17.06
C SER A 297 4.46 -15.21 15.87
N GLY A 298 4.58 -14.69 14.66
CA GLY A 298 4.52 -15.45 13.42
C GLY A 298 5.86 -15.56 12.70
N THR A 299 5.95 -16.61 11.87
CA THR A 299 6.99 -16.77 10.87
C THR A 299 6.36 -16.95 9.50
N THR A 300 7.04 -16.48 8.46
CA THR A 300 6.64 -16.68 7.07
C THR A 300 7.75 -17.36 6.27
N ALA A 301 7.36 -18.18 5.29
CA ALA A 301 8.28 -18.75 4.31
C ALA A 301 8.59 -17.78 3.16
N ASP A 302 7.83 -16.71 3.02
CA ASP A 302 8.08 -15.63 2.07
C ASP A 302 9.13 -14.67 2.62
N LEU A 303 10.33 -14.71 2.06
CA LEU A 303 11.46 -13.89 2.46
C LEU A 303 11.50 -12.53 1.74
N SER A 304 10.47 -12.18 0.96
CA SER A 304 10.48 -11.00 0.08
C SER A 304 10.62 -9.70 0.85
N VAL A 305 9.87 -9.50 1.94
CA VAL A 305 9.89 -8.25 2.71
C VAL A 305 11.29 -7.94 3.29
N PRO A 306 11.93 -8.82 4.07
CA PRO A 306 13.24 -8.50 4.62
C PRO A 306 14.33 -8.38 3.56
N LEU A 307 14.28 -9.16 2.47
CA LEU A 307 15.24 -9.05 1.39
C LEU A 307 15.07 -7.76 0.58
N ALA A 308 13.84 -7.34 0.29
CA ALA A 308 13.56 -6.04 -0.33
C ALA A 308 14.04 -4.88 0.56
N THR A 309 13.84 -4.98 1.88
CA THR A 309 14.35 -4.00 2.83
C THR A 309 15.88 -3.87 2.76
N GLN A 310 16.61 -4.96 2.66
CA GLN A 310 18.08 -4.93 2.47
C GLN A 310 18.48 -4.21 1.18
N VAL A 311 17.76 -4.44 0.08
CA VAL A 311 18.01 -3.73 -1.19
C VAL A 311 17.80 -2.24 -1.02
N LEU A 312 16.67 -1.83 -0.42
CA LEU A 312 16.36 -0.42 -0.19
C LEU A 312 17.40 0.24 0.73
N GLN A 313 17.86 -0.46 1.78
CA GLN A 313 18.93 0.03 2.66
C GLN A 313 20.25 0.20 1.91
N ALA A 314 20.64 -0.76 1.08
CA ALA A 314 21.84 -0.64 0.26
C ALA A 314 21.77 0.56 -0.71
N PHE A 315 20.61 0.80 -1.31
CA PHE A 315 20.36 2.00 -2.12
C PHE A 315 20.49 3.28 -1.29
N THR A 316 19.86 3.34 -0.13
CA THR A 316 19.88 4.51 0.76
C THR A 316 21.32 4.85 1.19
N VAL A 317 22.13 3.86 1.54
CA VAL A 317 23.57 4.05 1.85
C VAL A 317 24.32 4.61 0.63
N LYS A 318 24.12 4.02 -0.53
CA LYS A 318 24.77 4.48 -1.78
C LYS A 318 24.40 5.93 -2.12
N GLU A 319 23.12 6.28 -2.05
CA GLU A 319 22.62 7.64 -2.34
C GLU A 319 23.09 8.65 -1.32
N SER A 320 23.07 8.30 -0.02
CA SER A 320 23.52 9.19 1.03
C SER A 320 25.01 9.51 0.98
N GLY A 321 25.82 8.65 0.37
CA GLY A 321 27.27 8.77 0.30
C GLY A 321 27.96 8.67 1.66
N VAL A 322 27.31 8.02 2.64
CA VAL A 322 27.88 7.76 3.98
C VAL A 322 28.01 6.25 4.21
N PRO A 323 28.94 5.81 5.08
CA PRO A 323 29.03 4.41 5.45
C PRO A 323 27.74 3.93 6.09
N GLY A 324 27.24 2.77 5.66
CA GLY A 324 26.08 2.16 6.28
C GLY A 324 26.38 1.55 7.63
N GLU A 325 25.44 1.66 8.56
CA GLU A 325 25.47 0.97 9.83
C GLU A 325 24.09 0.33 10.07
N MET A 326 24.01 -0.97 9.86
CA MET A 326 22.73 -1.68 9.86
C MET A 326 22.09 -1.73 11.24
N THR A 327 20.81 -1.38 11.32
CA THR A 327 19.91 -1.72 12.41
C THR A 327 19.15 -2.99 12.03
N ARG A 328 19.06 -3.92 12.95
CA ARG A 328 18.35 -5.18 12.74
C ARG A 328 16.88 -5.04 13.15
N ALA A 329 16.04 -5.89 12.59
CA ALA A 329 14.61 -5.94 12.90
C ALA A 329 14.33 -6.20 14.39
N ASP A 330 15.18 -6.98 15.05
CA ASP A 330 15.09 -7.31 16.48
C ASP A 330 15.80 -6.31 17.43
N GLU A 331 16.26 -5.16 16.91
CA GLU A 331 16.78 -4.07 17.71
C GLU A 331 15.69 -3.06 18.06
N SER A 332 15.75 -2.53 19.28
CA SER A 332 14.75 -1.61 19.79
C SER A 332 14.95 -0.19 19.28
N VAL A 333 13.87 0.42 18.82
CA VAL A 333 13.73 1.83 18.48
C VAL A 333 13.00 2.54 19.61
N ALA A 334 13.54 3.68 20.06
CA ALA A 334 12.88 4.55 21.03
C ALA A 334 11.92 5.49 20.29
N ILE A 335 10.65 5.50 20.68
CA ILE A 335 9.62 6.29 20.00
C ILE A 335 8.73 7.02 21.01
N GLN A 336 8.41 8.28 20.76
CA GLN A 336 7.40 9.00 21.53
C GLN A 336 6.01 8.40 21.29
N ALA A 337 5.18 8.34 22.34
CA ALA A 337 3.82 7.80 22.26
C ALA A 337 2.99 8.50 21.18
N ALA A 338 3.08 9.83 21.05
CA ALA A 338 2.40 10.58 20.00
C ALA A 338 2.89 10.21 18.59
N ALA A 339 4.18 9.96 18.40
CA ALA A 339 4.73 9.54 17.11
C ALA A 339 4.27 8.13 16.75
N LEU A 340 4.23 7.22 17.72
CA LEU A 340 3.73 5.86 17.52
C LEU A 340 2.25 5.85 17.17
N GLU A 341 1.43 6.66 17.87
CA GLU A 341 0.02 6.81 17.57
C GLU A 341 -0.20 7.31 16.13
N ASP A 342 0.53 8.36 15.72
CA ASP A 342 0.44 8.90 14.36
C ASP A 342 0.80 7.84 13.30
N ILE A 343 1.84 7.04 13.53
CA ILE A 343 2.25 5.96 12.62
C ILE A 343 1.18 4.87 12.54
N VAL A 344 0.69 4.40 13.69
CA VAL A 344 -0.33 3.32 13.73
C VAL A 344 -1.66 3.76 13.12
N LEU A 345 -2.04 5.02 13.29
CA LEU A 345 -3.26 5.59 12.71
C LEU A 345 -3.07 6.07 11.26
N GLY A 346 -1.86 5.99 10.70
CA GLY A 346 -1.57 6.51 9.36
C GLY A 346 -1.73 8.03 9.25
N VAL A 347 -1.61 8.76 10.37
CA VAL A 347 -1.76 10.22 10.39
C VAL A 347 -0.51 10.88 9.82
N ALA A 348 -0.71 11.73 8.83
CA ALA A 348 0.36 12.46 8.15
C ALA A 348 0.89 13.62 9.01
N SER A 349 1.56 13.30 10.12
CA SER A 349 2.18 14.27 11.04
C SER A 349 3.66 14.48 10.73
N PRO A 350 4.20 15.68 11.04
CA PRO A 350 5.64 15.87 11.04
C PRO A 350 6.32 14.95 12.07
N LEU A 351 7.32 14.20 11.62
CA LEU A 351 8.12 13.32 12.48
C LEU A 351 9.61 13.66 12.33
N VAL A 352 10.37 13.45 13.39
CA VAL A 352 11.83 13.53 13.38
C VAL A 352 12.39 12.19 13.82
N MET A 353 13.27 11.61 13.00
CA MET A 353 14.06 10.44 13.35
C MET A 353 15.50 10.84 13.54
N GLU A 354 16.07 10.48 14.66
CA GLU A 354 17.47 10.74 14.99
C GLU A 354 18.17 9.46 15.38
N ARG A 355 19.39 9.24 14.88
CA ARG A 355 20.24 8.17 15.36
C ARG A 355 21.30 8.73 16.29
N VAL A 356 21.08 8.56 17.59
CA VAL A 356 21.92 9.12 18.66
C VAL A 356 23.26 8.37 18.79
N GLY A 357 24.33 9.11 19.09
CA GLY A 357 25.69 8.61 19.12
C GLY A 357 25.97 7.44 20.11
N HIS A 358 27.15 6.84 19.95
CA HIS A 358 27.56 5.56 20.54
C HIS A 358 27.39 5.37 22.05
N SER A 359 27.37 6.42 22.84
CA SER A 359 27.33 6.28 24.33
C SER A 359 25.92 5.91 24.85
N ALA A 360 24.87 6.23 24.10
CA ALA A 360 23.49 5.93 24.49
C ALA A 360 22.86 4.79 23.65
N GLY A 361 23.45 4.45 22.49
CA GLY A 361 22.79 3.68 21.43
C GLY A 361 22.95 2.17 21.45
N ARG A 362 23.91 1.62 22.20
CA ARG A 362 24.16 0.16 22.24
C ARG A 362 23.91 -0.47 23.62
N GLU A 363 23.12 0.19 24.44
CA GLU A 363 22.69 -0.43 25.68
C GLU A 363 21.79 -1.63 25.39
N VAL A 364 22.07 -2.71 26.08
CA VAL A 364 21.18 -3.86 26.15
C VAL A 364 20.10 -3.54 27.17
N LEU A 365 18.86 -3.58 26.81
CA LEU A 365 17.72 -3.40 27.70
C LEU A 365 17.65 -4.54 28.73
N ALA A 366 16.86 -4.37 29.79
CA ALA A 366 16.75 -5.36 30.87
C ALA A 366 16.23 -6.74 30.41
N ASP A 367 15.52 -6.78 29.26
CA ASP A 367 15.02 -7.99 28.60
C ASP A 367 16.04 -8.64 27.63
N GLY A 368 17.22 -8.06 27.49
CA GLY A 368 18.27 -8.54 26.57
C GLY A 368 18.21 -7.95 25.16
N THR A 369 17.21 -7.14 24.84
CA THR A 369 17.08 -6.48 23.54
C THR A 369 18.15 -5.41 23.36
N ARG A 370 18.74 -5.32 22.17
CA ARG A 370 19.72 -4.28 21.83
C ARG A 370 19.00 -3.02 21.35
N ARG A 371 19.49 -1.86 21.77
CA ARG A 371 19.03 -0.57 21.23
C ARG A 371 19.68 -0.29 19.88
N SER A 372 18.88 0.14 18.92
CA SER A 372 19.34 0.56 17.59
C SER A 372 20.03 1.93 17.58
N GLY A 373 19.77 2.74 18.60
CA GLY A 373 20.14 4.14 18.65
C GLY A 373 19.14 5.08 17.97
N TRP A 374 18.13 4.57 17.28
CA TRP A 374 17.11 5.38 16.66
C TRP A 374 16.08 5.89 17.67
N TRP A 375 15.76 7.18 17.51
CA TRP A 375 14.74 7.90 18.25
C TRP A 375 13.75 8.52 17.27
N ILE A 376 12.46 8.33 17.51
CA ILE A 376 11.39 8.91 16.68
C ILE A 376 10.54 9.80 17.57
N THR A 377 10.38 11.06 17.17
CA THR A 377 9.66 12.09 17.92
C THR A 377 8.64 12.79 17.05
N ALA A 378 7.53 13.21 17.67
CA ALA A 378 6.51 14.05 17.04
C ALA A 378 6.64 15.49 17.61
N PRO A 379 7.03 16.49 16.82
CA PRO A 379 7.18 17.88 17.29
C PRO A 379 5.89 18.48 17.87
N ARG A 380 4.72 17.87 17.59
CA ARG A 380 3.42 18.28 18.11
C ARG A 380 3.17 17.87 19.57
N ALA A 381 3.88 16.86 20.07
CA ALA A 381 3.69 16.34 21.43
C ALA A 381 3.85 17.42 22.50
N ARG A 382 2.90 17.54 23.42
CA ARG A 382 2.86 18.58 24.46
C ARG A 382 2.58 18.07 25.85
N SER A 383 1.81 16.96 25.99
CA SER A 383 1.51 16.36 27.29
C SER A 383 2.61 15.38 27.72
N GLU A 384 2.67 15.08 29.03
CA GLU A 384 3.59 14.06 29.56
C GLU A 384 3.35 12.69 28.92
N GLU A 385 2.09 12.35 28.65
CA GLU A 385 1.71 11.10 28.01
C GLU A 385 2.19 11.04 26.54
N GLU A 386 2.00 12.13 25.78
CA GLU A 386 2.44 12.22 24.36
C GLU A 386 3.96 12.18 24.21
N VAL A 387 4.74 12.74 25.15
CA VAL A 387 6.21 12.69 25.13
C VAL A 387 6.80 11.44 25.75
N ALA A 388 6.00 10.59 26.40
CA ALA A 388 6.45 9.35 26.98
C ALA A 388 7.15 8.47 25.93
N ILE A 389 8.32 7.93 26.27
CA ILE A 389 9.10 7.08 25.37
C ILE A 389 8.69 5.63 25.52
N ARG A 390 8.45 4.98 24.39
CA ARG A 390 8.26 3.54 24.27
C ARG A 390 9.40 2.94 23.50
N ASN A 391 9.72 1.70 23.79
CA ASN A 391 10.69 0.92 23.04
C ASN A 391 9.92 -0.16 22.28
N ILE A 392 10.08 -0.18 20.96
CA ILE A 392 9.48 -1.19 20.07
C ILE A 392 10.57 -1.73 19.15
N ASP A 393 10.40 -2.94 18.64
CA ASP A 393 11.37 -3.50 17.69
C ASP A 393 11.28 -2.77 16.34
N ALA A 394 12.41 -2.60 15.67
CA ALA A 394 12.46 -1.98 14.35
C ALA A 394 11.59 -2.74 13.33
N GLY A 395 11.49 -4.06 13.44
CA GLY A 395 10.63 -4.89 12.61
C GLY A 395 9.15 -4.71 12.89
N GLU A 396 8.77 -4.52 14.16
CA GLU A 396 7.38 -4.19 14.53
C GLU A 396 6.97 -2.83 13.96
N LEU A 397 7.87 -1.85 14.03
CA LEU A 397 7.63 -0.54 13.43
C LEU A 397 7.53 -0.63 11.90
N GLN A 398 8.36 -1.45 11.26
CA GLN A 398 8.25 -1.72 9.82
C GLN A 398 6.92 -2.39 9.44
N ALA A 399 6.43 -3.32 10.26
CA ALA A 399 5.13 -3.97 10.04
C ALA A 399 3.96 -2.99 10.20
N SER A 400 4.15 -1.91 10.99
CA SER A 400 3.18 -0.81 11.11
C SER A 400 3.28 0.19 9.95
N ASP A 401 4.52 0.58 9.58
CA ASP A 401 4.81 1.50 8.47
C ASP A 401 6.19 1.17 7.86
N PRO A 402 6.24 0.63 6.65
CA PRO A 402 7.49 0.25 5.99
C PRO A 402 8.36 1.44 5.56
N THR A 403 7.83 2.67 5.58
CA THR A 403 8.51 3.89 5.10
C THR A 403 9.86 4.12 5.77
N PHE A 404 9.99 3.81 7.07
CA PHE A 404 11.18 4.09 7.86
C PHE A 404 12.29 3.05 7.71
N ALA A 405 11.96 1.81 7.35
CA ALA A 405 12.89 0.68 7.37
C ALA A 405 14.12 0.90 6.49
N LYS A 406 13.97 1.58 5.35
CA LYS A 406 15.08 1.89 4.44
C LYS A 406 16.13 2.83 5.02
N TYR A 407 15.80 3.60 6.06
CA TYR A 407 16.71 4.55 6.70
C TYR A 407 17.47 3.98 7.88
N TYR A 408 17.08 2.81 8.39
CA TYR A 408 17.71 2.18 9.54
C TYR A 408 19.18 1.79 9.32
N CYS A 409 19.64 1.82 8.07
CA CYS A 409 21.04 1.59 7.71
C CYS A 409 21.94 2.83 7.78
N LEU A 410 21.40 4.01 8.06
CA LEU A 410 22.18 5.23 8.13
C LEU A 410 22.98 5.30 9.45
N PRO A 411 24.18 5.93 9.45
CA PRO A 411 25.08 5.93 10.59
C PRO A 411 24.58 6.81 11.74
N HIS A 412 25.21 6.67 12.90
CA HIS A 412 25.02 7.58 14.03
C HIS A 412 25.25 9.03 13.63
N GLY A 413 24.49 9.96 14.24
CA GLY A 413 24.45 11.36 13.89
C GLY A 413 23.45 11.67 12.75
N THR A 414 22.79 10.67 12.19
CA THR A 414 21.76 10.94 11.19
C THR A 414 20.51 11.54 11.82
N MET A 415 20.03 12.64 11.24
CA MET A 415 18.76 13.27 11.55
C MET A 415 17.92 13.35 10.28
N LEU A 416 16.69 12.83 10.33
CA LEU A 416 15.73 12.82 9.24
C LEU A 416 14.45 13.54 9.68
N ARG A 417 13.91 14.39 8.83
CA ARG A 417 12.66 15.09 9.07
C ARG A 417 11.63 14.68 8.03
N PHE A 418 10.50 14.26 8.50
CA PHE A 418 9.37 13.86 7.67
C PHE A 418 8.25 14.90 7.79
N ALA A 419 7.56 15.15 6.69
CA ALA A 419 6.31 15.86 6.66
C ALA A 419 5.34 15.08 5.79
N VAL A 420 4.15 14.79 6.32
CA VAL A 420 3.11 14.05 5.58
C VAL A 420 3.62 12.69 5.05
N GLY A 421 4.42 11.97 5.88
CA GLY A 421 4.99 10.67 5.51
C GLY A 421 6.17 10.72 4.52
N GLU A 422 6.57 11.91 4.06
CA GLU A 422 7.67 12.09 3.12
C GLU A 422 8.90 12.67 3.80
N LEU A 423 10.08 12.18 3.41
CA LEU A 423 11.34 12.76 3.84
C LEU A 423 11.53 14.14 3.21
N VAL A 424 11.56 15.18 4.05
CA VAL A 424 11.72 16.57 3.59
C VAL A 424 13.11 17.11 3.83
N ASP A 425 13.85 16.51 4.77
CA ASP A 425 15.20 16.94 5.10
C ASP A 425 16.00 15.81 5.73
N ALA A 426 17.29 15.75 5.44
CA ALA A 426 18.20 14.72 5.94
C ALA A 426 19.59 15.32 6.20
N HIS A 427 20.10 15.13 7.40
CA HIS A 427 21.42 15.61 7.82
C HIS A 427 22.24 14.53 8.48
N LEU A 428 23.56 14.59 8.28
CA LEU A 428 24.52 13.93 9.15
C LEU A 428 25.11 14.98 10.09
N VAL A 429 24.89 14.83 11.38
CA VAL A 429 25.22 15.77 12.44
C VAL A 429 26.48 15.29 13.15
N ASP A 430 27.40 16.22 13.41
CA ASP A 430 28.54 16.01 14.31
C ASP A 430 28.10 16.48 15.71
N ASP A 431 27.69 15.52 16.55
CA ASP A 431 27.15 15.78 17.88
C ASP A 431 28.10 16.58 18.76
N ALA A 432 29.41 16.28 18.69
CA ALA A 432 30.41 16.98 19.50
C ALA A 432 30.55 18.45 19.06
N LYS A 433 30.55 18.69 17.76
CA LYS A 433 30.63 20.03 17.19
C LYS A 433 29.33 20.82 17.40
N MET A 434 28.19 20.13 17.31
CA MET A 434 26.88 20.71 17.59
C MET A 434 26.78 21.19 19.04
N ALA A 435 27.19 20.35 20.00
CA ALA A 435 27.20 20.71 21.42
C ALA A 435 28.14 21.90 21.68
N ALA A 436 29.34 21.91 21.10
CA ALA A 436 30.28 23.02 21.24
C ALA A 436 29.73 24.34 20.68
N LEU A 437 29.00 24.31 19.58
CA LEU A 437 28.37 25.50 18.99
C LEU A 437 27.19 26.01 19.83
N ALA A 438 26.39 25.10 20.39
CA ALA A 438 25.29 25.45 21.29
C ALA A 438 25.79 26.05 22.61
N ASP A 439 26.89 25.55 23.17
CA ASP A 439 27.53 26.10 24.36
C ASP A 439 28.14 27.50 24.12
N ALA A 440 28.69 27.69 22.90
CA ALA A 440 29.28 28.98 22.51
C ALA A 440 28.23 30.09 22.29
N ASP A 441 27.03 29.72 21.80
CA ASP A 441 25.93 30.65 21.61
C ASP A 441 24.58 29.97 21.95
N PRO A 442 24.16 30.03 23.23
CA PRO A 442 22.93 29.38 23.69
C PRO A 442 21.63 30.01 23.14
N THR A 443 21.73 31.10 22.38
CA THR A 443 20.56 31.73 21.72
C THR A 443 20.22 31.08 20.38
N ARG A 444 21.15 30.33 19.79
CA ARG A 444 20.92 29.59 18.53
C ARG A 444 20.07 28.34 18.76
N THR A 445 19.06 28.21 17.97
CA THR A 445 18.24 26.98 17.96
C THR A 445 18.96 25.85 17.21
N MET A 446 18.54 24.60 17.45
CA MET A 446 18.99 23.45 16.67
C MET A 446 18.75 23.68 15.17
N GLY A 447 17.61 24.29 14.81
CA GLY A 447 17.30 24.65 13.42
C GLY A 447 18.31 25.61 12.80
N ASP A 448 18.75 26.64 13.57
CA ASP A 448 19.77 27.59 13.11
C ASP A 448 21.12 26.91 12.89
N LEU A 449 21.51 26.03 13.80
CA LEU A 449 22.76 25.26 13.71
C LEU A 449 22.78 24.31 12.52
N LEU A 450 21.67 23.63 12.25
CA LEU A 450 21.52 22.76 11.08
C LEU A 450 21.55 23.58 9.78
N ALA A 451 20.82 24.70 9.73
CA ALA A 451 20.76 25.57 8.55
C ALA A 451 22.10 26.23 8.23
N SER A 452 22.94 26.52 9.23
CA SER A 452 24.28 27.08 9.02
C SER A 452 25.25 26.11 8.35
N GLY A 453 25.02 24.80 8.47
CA GLY A 453 25.91 23.74 7.99
C GLY A 453 27.23 23.65 8.78
N GLU A 454 27.39 24.38 9.89
CA GLU A 454 28.63 24.40 10.64
C GLU A 454 28.97 23.05 11.33
N ALA A 455 27.93 22.34 11.82
CA ALA A 455 28.05 21.05 12.49
C ALA A 455 27.23 19.95 11.82
N SER A 456 26.70 20.18 10.63
CA SER A 456 25.92 19.18 9.91
C SER A 456 26.23 19.22 8.43
N ARG A 457 26.04 18.07 7.76
CA ARG A 457 26.08 17.94 6.32
C ARG A 457 24.72 17.44 5.85
N ARG A 458 24.07 18.17 4.95
CA ARG A 458 22.85 17.70 4.32
C ARG A 458 23.14 16.45 3.47
N LEU A 459 22.32 15.44 3.63
CA LEU A 459 22.36 14.22 2.82
C LEU A 459 21.46 14.39 1.59
N PRO A 460 21.84 13.87 0.43
CA PRO A 460 21.08 14.05 -0.82
C PRO A 460 19.78 13.20 -0.89
N LEU A 461 19.32 12.65 0.22
CA LEU A 461 18.17 11.75 0.30
C LEU A 461 16.80 12.45 0.16
N ALA A 462 16.75 13.76 0.44
CA ALA A 462 15.50 14.52 0.48
C ALA A 462 15.12 15.16 -0.87
N ASP A 463 15.99 15.10 -1.88
CA ASP A 463 15.77 15.77 -3.16
C ASP A 463 15.02 14.90 -4.18
N GLY A 464 14.21 13.96 -3.69
CA GLY A 464 13.20 13.21 -4.43
C GLY A 464 13.70 12.57 -5.73
N SER A 465 14.21 11.41 -5.64
CA SER A 465 14.31 10.50 -6.80
C SER A 465 13.09 9.59 -6.85
#